data_ac20372648c11f4bc902fdac2eab3a92
#
_entry.id   ac20372648c11f4bc902fdac2eab3a92
#
_cell.length_a   1.000
_cell.length_b   1.000
_cell.length_c   1.000
_cell.angle_alpha   90.00
_cell.angle_beta   90.00
_cell.angle_gamma   90.00
#
_symmetry.space_group_name_H-M   'P 1'
#
loop_
_entity.id
_entity.type
_entity.pdbx_description
1 polymer ?
#
loop_
_entity_poly.entity_id
_entity_poly.type
_entity_poly.pdbx_seq_one_letter_code
_entity_poly.pdbx_strand_id
1 'polypeptide(L)'
;MHHADHHPVDLLLTDGRLATGTAPGYVAIRGGMIAAVGAMAEMPPIPAVETIDATGCLIMPGLVNCHNHAAMTLFRGLADDLPLRQWLTDHIFPAEARFVSPEMVYWCSKLAAAEMLMSGTTTVADAYFYEEQAAQAFSDAGIRAVAAQGVIDFPAPGVPEPAENVAAARRFVAAWQGRDPRITPAIFCHSPYTCGRETLVAAKQAAVDAGVPFFLHVAETAGEVAESRAHHGRTPVGYLHDLGLLDRHTVCVHGVWLDEADMDLLAMSGSQVVVCPESNMKLASGSAPLPELLAREIGVGIGTDGCASNNNLDLFAELARGALLHKGQRLDPTVLPATRLLELATVGGAACLGLGGRLGRLLPGSLADLVVIDLAHPRLTPFYGIETLVYGGAASQVRDVVVGGRLVVRERRCLTLDLPEVLARVRELAAQVRAGS
;
A
#
# COMPACT_ATOMS: atom_id res chain seq x y z
N MET A 1 1.77 -11.89 43.70
CA MET A 1 2.98 -11.18 43.23
C MET A 1 3.38 -11.80 41.90
N HIS A 2 2.97 -11.20 40.79
CA HIS A 2 3.45 -11.62 39.50
C HIS A 2 4.91 -11.18 39.37
N HIS A 3 5.83 -12.14 39.14
CA HIS A 3 7.19 -11.83 38.78
C HIS A 3 7.13 -11.01 37.48
N ALA A 4 7.43 -9.72 37.57
CA ALA A 4 7.65 -8.91 36.38
C ALA A 4 8.80 -9.56 35.60
N ASP A 5 8.56 -9.87 34.34
CA ASP A 5 9.52 -10.42 33.43
C ASP A 5 10.67 -9.40 33.29
N HIS A 6 11.83 -9.66 33.92
CA HIS A 6 12.96 -8.74 34.02
C HIS A 6 13.80 -8.65 32.74
N HIS A 7 13.34 -9.28 31.65
CA HIS A 7 14.04 -9.15 30.37
C HIS A 7 13.80 -7.78 29.76
N PRO A 8 14.87 -7.09 29.29
CA PRO A 8 14.72 -5.80 28.62
C PRO A 8 13.81 -5.92 27.39
N VAL A 9 13.09 -4.83 27.07
CA VAL A 9 12.43 -4.70 25.76
C VAL A 9 13.49 -4.39 24.69
N ASP A 10 13.20 -4.73 23.44
CA ASP A 10 14.14 -4.53 22.34
C ASP A 10 14.32 -3.04 22.04
N LEU A 11 13.19 -2.31 22.03
CA LEU A 11 13.13 -0.89 21.74
C LEU A 11 12.10 -0.20 22.64
N LEU A 12 12.45 0.96 23.19
CA LEU A 12 11.57 1.83 23.96
C LEU A 12 11.54 3.23 23.33
N LEU A 13 10.35 3.70 22.97
CA LEU A 13 10.14 5.09 22.58
C LEU A 13 9.54 5.84 23.76
N THR A 14 10.08 7.02 24.10
CA THR A 14 9.67 7.84 25.25
C THR A 14 9.33 9.26 24.85
N ASP A 15 8.55 9.93 25.67
CA ASP A 15 8.28 11.37 25.64
C ASP A 15 7.60 11.91 24.37
N GLY A 16 7.19 11.02 23.45
CA GLY A 16 6.43 11.38 22.27
C GLY A 16 4.93 11.53 22.56
N ARG A 17 4.27 12.45 21.87
CA ARG A 17 2.80 12.50 21.86
C ARG A 17 2.28 11.25 21.12
N LEU A 18 1.40 10.48 21.73
CA LEU A 18 0.74 9.37 21.03
C LEU A 18 -0.41 9.89 20.16
N ALA A 19 -0.63 9.28 18.98
CA ALA A 19 -1.73 9.63 18.09
C ALA A 19 -3.11 9.48 18.75
N THR A 20 -3.21 8.70 19.82
CA THR A 20 -4.44 8.45 20.59
C THR A 20 -4.63 9.39 21.78
N GLY A 21 -3.69 10.33 22.02
CA GLY A 21 -3.70 11.18 23.20
C GLY A 21 -3.05 12.55 22.99
N THR A 22 -3.10 13.37 24.05
CA THR A 22 -2.50 14.70 24.04
C THR A 22 -1.26 14.82 24.94
N ALA A 23 -1.14 13.95 25.93
CA ALA A 23 0.00 13.90 26.85
C ALA A 23 1.17 13.11 26.22
N PRO A 24 2.43 13.37 26.66
CA PRO A 24 3.56 12.53 26.33
C PRO A 24 3.31 11.07 26.76
N GLY A 25 3.73 10.15 25.92
CA GLY A 25 3.56 8.72 26.16
C GLY A 25 4.82 7.92 25.81
N TYR A 26 4.72 6.61 26.02
CA TYR A 26 5.77 5.66 25.67
C TYR A 26 5.19 4.48 24.89
N VAL A 27 6.06 3.84 24.09
CA VAL A 27 5.80 2.56 23.43
C VAL A 27 6.99 1.64 23.67
N ALA A 28 6.72 0.50 24.29
CA ALA A 28 7.71 -0.55 24.56
C ALA A 28 7.50 -1.71 23.59
N ILE A 29 8.57 -2.17 22.94
CA ILE A 29 8.55 -3.17 21.86
C ILE A 29 9.41 -4.36 22.26
N ARG A 30 8.84 -5.59 22.13
CA ARG A 30 9.55 -6.84 22.36
C ARG A 30 9.13 -7.88 21.32
N GLY A 31 10.11 -8.56 20.70
CA GLY A 31 9.86 -9.62 19.72
C GLY A 31 9.04 -9.17 18.51
N GLY A 32 9.23 -7.94 18.06
CA GLY A 32 8.49 -7.38 16.93
C GLY A 32 7.06 -6.92 17.25
N MET A 33 6.63 -7.00 18.53
CA MET A 33 5.29 -6.66 18.98
C MET A 33 5.31 -5.48 19.95
N ILE A 34 4.25 -4.70 20.01
CA ILE A 34 4.04 -3.72 21.08
C ILE A 34 3.76 -4.49 22.37
N ALA A 35 4.67 -4.39 23.32
CA ALA A 35 4.55 -5.02 24.64
C ALA A 35 3.76 -4.15 25.62
N ALA A 36 3.97 -2.82 25.58
CA ALA A 36 3.25 -1.86 26.41
C ALA A 36 3.17 -0.50 25.69
N VAL A 37 2.14 0.26 26.00
CA VAL A 37 1.95 1.64 25.56
C VAL A 37 1.14 2.37 26.64
N GLY A 38 1.48 3.63 26.91
CA GLY A 38 0.79 4.41 27.93
C GLY A 38 1.34 5.82 28.09
N ALA A 39 0.79 6.56 29.04
CA ALA A 39 1.28 7.90 29.37
C ALA A 39 2.63 7.81 30.10
N MET A 40 3.55 8.75 29.82
CA MET A 40 4.86 8.80 30.49
C MET A 40 4.74 8.89 32.01
N ALA A 41 3.74 9.63 32.52
CA ALA A 41 3.51 9.77 33.96
C ALA A 41 3.20 8.43 34.66
N GLU A 42 2.75 7.43 33.92
CA GLU A 42 2.38 6.10 34.43
C GLU A 42 3.39 5.02 34.01
N MET A 43 4.48 5.39 33.34
CA MET A 43 5.47 4.43 32.84
C MET A 43 6.18 3.75 34.01
N PRO A 44 6.09 2.41 34.13
CA PRO A 44 6.91 1.68 35.08
C PRO A 44 8.37 1.69 34.61
N PRO A 45 9.34 1.38 35.50
CA PRO A 45 10.72 1.17 35.08
C PRO A 45 10.80 0.04 34.05
N ILE A 46 11.12 0.36 32.80
CA ILE A 46 11.26 -0.59 31.68
C ILE A 46 12.71 -0.59 31.22
N PRO A 47 13.51 -1.64 31.52
CA PRO A 47 14.82 -1.79 30.93
C PRO A 47 14.67 -2.03 29.42
N ALA A 48 15.49 -1.37 28.61
CA ALA A 48 15.47 -1.46 27.15
C ALA A 48 16.88 -1.67 26.60
N VAL A 49 16.99 -2.41 25.49
CA VAL A 49 18.23 -2.54 24.73
C VAL A 49 18.57 -1.23 24.02
N GLU A 50 17.55 -0.62 23.40
CA GLU A 50 17.65 0.68 22.73
C GLU A 50 16.50 1.59 23.17
N THR A 51 16.77 2.90 23.29
CA THR A 51 15.77 3.92 23.60
C THR A 51 15.82 5.04 22.59
N ILE A 52 14.64 5.46 22.12
CA ILE A 52 14.44 6.61 21.24
C ILE A 52 13.69 7.68 22.03
N ASP A 53 14.33 8.82 22.24
CA ASP A 53 13.68 10.03 22.73
C ASP A 53 12.82 10.64 21.59
N ALA A 54 11.51 10.65 21.78
CA ALA A 54 10.54 11.21 20.86
C ALA A 54 9.98 12.57 21.34
N THR A 55 10.71 13.27 22.24
CA THR A 55 10.31 14.62 22.68
C THR A 55 10.05 15.53 21.48
N GLY A 56 8.91 16.23 21.49
CA GLY A 56 8.49 17.12 20.40
C GLY A 56 7.98 16.39 19.15
N CYS A 57 7.85 15.06 19.20
CA CYS A 57 7.37 14.26 18.08
C CYS A 57 6.00 13.63 18.37
N LEU A 58 5.33 13.20 17.30
CA LEU A 58 4.16 12.33 17.33
C LEU A 58 4.59 10.88 17.06
N ILE A 59 4.10 9.94 17.86
CA ILE A 59 4.21 8.50 17.61
C ILE A 59 2.84 8.02 17.12
N MET A 60 2.79 7.41 15.92
CA MET A 60 1.57 6.86 15.34
C MET A 60 1.83 5.52 14.66
N PRO A 61 0.78 4.72 14.38
CA PRO A 61 0.92 3.56 13.51
C PRO A 61 1.52 3.95 12.17
N GLY A 62 2.34 3.09 11.59
CA GLY A 62 2.81 3.25 10.23
C GLY A 62 1.67 3.19 9.22
N LEU A 63 1.82 3.89 8.10
CA LEU A 63 0.85 3.93 7.02
C LEU A 63 0.89 2.62 6.22
N VAL A 64 -0.28 2.23 5.68
CA VAL A 64 -0.50 1.03 4.87
C VAL A 64 -0.92 1.46 3.46
N ASN A 65 -0.02 1.29 2.50
CA ASN A 65 -0.28 1.50 1.08
C ASN A 65 -0.91 0.24 0.49
N CYS A 66 -2.19 0.29 0.16
CA CYS A 66 -2.95 -0.88 -0.23
C CYS A 66 -2.84 -1.26 -1.72
N HIS A 67 -2.17 -0.46 -2.53
CA HIS A 67 -1.91 -0.76 -3.94
C HIS A 67 -0.75 0.05 -4.49
N ASN A 68 0.18 -0.65 -5.12
CA ASN A 68 1.36 -0.07 -5.76
C ASN A 68 1.88 -0.99 -6.88
N HIS A 69 2.71 -0.41 -7.75
CA HIS A 69 3.57 -1.08 -8.73
C HIS A 69 5.00 -0.55 -8.53
N ALA A 70 5.69 -1.07 -7.51
CA ALA A 70 6.95 -0.49 -7.00
C ALA A 70 8.04 -0.36 -8.07
N ALA A 71 8.18 -1.37 -8.94
CA ALA A 71 9.18 -1.35 -10.00
C ALA A 71 8.95 -0.24 -11.03
N MET A 72 7.71 0.27 -11.15
CA MET A 72 7.39 1.40 -12.05
C MET A 72 8.01 2.74 -11.61
N THR A 73 8.78 2.79 -10.52
CA THR A 73 9.64 3.96 -10.21
C THR A 73 10.62 4.26 -11.36
N LEU A 74 10.98 3.27 -12.19
CA LEU A 74 11.78 3.50 -13.41
C LEU A 74 11.06 4.37 -14.44
N PHE A 75 9.75 4.25 -14.51
CA PHE A 75 8.89 4.91 -15.50
C PHE A 75 8.26 6.21 -14.99
N ARG A 76 8.67 6.70 -13.84
CA ARG A 76 8.23 7.97 -13.26
C ARG A 76 8.43 9.13 -14.24
N GLY A 77 7.33 9.75 -14.69
CA GLY A 77 7.36 10.87 -15.62
C GLY A 77 7.74 10.48 -17.06
N LEU A 78 7.67 9.19 -17.42
CA LEU A 78 8.00 8.72 -18.78
C LEU A 78 6.97 9.19 -19.81
N ALA A 79 5.68 9.20 -19.44
CA ALA A 79 4.57 9.55 -20.32
C ALA A 79 3.43 10.17 -19.48
N ASP A 80 3.53 11.46 -19.21
CA ASP A 80 2.52 12.21 -18.47
C ASP A 80 1.44 12.80 -19.39
N ASP A 81 0.30 13.20 -18.80
CA ASP A 81 -0.80 13.95 -19.45
C ASP A 81 -1.46 13.20 -20.63
N LEU A 82 -1.64 11.89 -20.51
CA LEU A 82 -2.27 11.02 -21.52
C LEU A 82 -3.48 10.27 -20.94
N PRO A 83 -4.52 9.99 -21.77
CA PRO A 83 -5.60 9.07 -21.37
C PRO A 83 -5.07 7.66 -21.08
N LEU A 84 -5.65 6.98 -20.07
CA LEU A 84 -5.19 5.67 -19.58
C LEU A 84 -4.91 4.67 -20.72
N ARG A 85 -5.83 4.48 -21.67
CA ARG A 85 -5.66 3.50 -22.75
C ARG A 85 -4.44 3.81 -23.61
N GLN A 86 -4.31 5.06 -24.06
CA GLN A 86 -3.16 5.50 -24.85
C GLN A 86 -1.86 5.39 -24.05
N TRP A 87 -1.89 5.81 -22.80
CA TRP A 87 -0.78 5.70 -21.86
C TRP A 87 -0.28 4.25 -21.75
N LEU A 88 -1.20 3.29 -21.54
CA LEU A 88 -0.87 1.86 -21.46
C LEU A 88 -0.34 1.31 -22.77
N THR A 89 -1.11 1.47 -23.88
CA THR A 89 -0.82 0.76 -25.15
C THR A 89 0.36 1.33 -25.91
N ASP A 90 0.56 2.65 -25.88
CA ASP A 90 1.55 3.34 -26.70
C ASP A 90 2.86 3.59 -25.96
N HIS A 91 2.84 3.58 -24.61
CA HIS A 91 4.00 3.95 -23.80
C HIS A 91 4.40 2.88 -22.78
N ILE A 92 3.48 2.46 -21.89
CA ILE A 92 3.86 1.63 -20.74
C ILE A 92 4.10 0.17 -21.15
N PHE A 93 3.17 -0.49 -21.82
CA PHE A 93 3.37 -1.88 -22.23
C PHE A 93 4.58 -2.06 -23.17
N PRO A 94 4.86 -1.16 -24.15
CA PRO A 94 6.11 -1.23 -24.91
C PRO A 94 7.38 -1.03 -24.07
N ALA A 95 7.34 -0.11 -23.09
CA ALA A 95 8.46 0.11 -22.19
C ALA A 95 8.68 -1.09 -21.26
N GLU A 96 7.61 -1.67 -20.71
CA GLU A 96 7.67 -2.89 -19.89
C GLU A 96 8.24 -4.06 -20.67
N ALA A 97 7.72 -4.34 -21.86
CA ALA A 97 8.20 -5.44 -22.71
C ALA A 97 9.69 -5.33 -23.01
N ARG A 98 10.24 -4.10 -23.07
CA ARG A 98 11.63 -3.85 -23.42
C ARG A 98 12.58 -3.77 -22.24
N PHE A 99 12.17 -3.17 -21.14
CA PHE A 99 13.08 -2.76 -20.06
C PHE A 99 12.84 -3.52 -18.75
N VAL A 100 11.69 -4.19 -18.56
CA VAL A 100 11.44 -4.93 -17.31
C VAL A 100 12.28 -6.19 -17.29
N SER A 101 13.11 -6.30 -16.28
CA SER A 101 14.00 -7.43 -16.02
C SER A 101 14.07 -7.70 -14.51
N PRO A 102 14.56 -8.87 -14.08
CA PRO A 102 14.76 -9.15 -12.66
C PRO A 102 15.60 -8.09 -11.95
N GLU A 103 16.68 -7.61 -12.58
CA GLU A 103 17.55 -6.57 -12.03
C GLU A 103 16.78 -5.24 -11.87
N MET A 104 16.03 -4.84 -12.89
CA MET A 104 15.21 -3.63 -12.88
C MET A 104 14.19 -3.69 -11.74
N VAL A 105 13.43 -4.77 -11.64
CA VAL A 105 12.41 -4.94 -10.61
C VAL A 105 13.03 -4.85 -9.22
N TYR A 106 14.15 -5.52 -8.98
CA TYR A 106 14.82 -5.49 -7.69
C TYR A 106 15.27 -4.07 -7.27
N TRP A 107 16.02 -3.36 -8.14
CA TRP A 107 16.56 -2.04 -7.79
C TRP A 107 15.49 -0.95 -7.72
N CYS A 108 14.51 -1.00 -8.60
CA CYS A 108 13.43 -0.02 -8.62
C CYS A 108 12.46 -0.24 -7.44
N SER A 109 12.21 -1.49 -7.03
CA SER A 109 11.44 -1.78 -5.81
C SER A 109 12.19 -1.38 -4.54
N LYS A 110 13.53 -1.44 -4.50
CA LYS A 110 14.32 -0.85 -3.40
C LYS A 110 14.15 0.68 -3.34
N LEU A 111 14.14 1.36 -4.49
CA LEU A 111 13.90 2.81 -4.54
C LEU A 111 12.50 3.14 -4.01
N ALA A 112 11.48 2.39 -4.46
CA ALA A 112 10.12 2.55 -3.98
C ALA A 112 10.01 2.33 -2.47
N ALA A 113 10.63 1.26 -1.94
CA ALA A 113 10.65 0.97 -0.51
C ALA A 113 11.32 2.09 0.30
N ALA A 114 12.43 2.65 -0.20
CA ALA A 114 13.09 3.79 0.45
C ALA A 114 12.18 5.03 0.51
N GLU A 115 11.51 5.38 -0.60
CA GLU A 115 10.57 6.50 -0.66
C GLU A 115 9.40 6.29 0.29
N MET A 116 8.79 5.11 0.28
CA MET A 116 7.68 4.75 1.15
C MET A 116 8.07 4.78 2.63
N LEU A 117 9.17 4.15 3.02
CA LEU A 117 9.65 4.18 4.40
C LEU A 117 9.94 5.60 4.87
N MET A 118 10.62 6.41 4.06
CA MET A 118 10.95 7.79 4.41
C MET A 118 9.74 8.72 4.45
N SER A 119 8.61 8.34 3.86
CA SER A 119 7.33 9.04 3.93
C SER A 119 6.34 8.47 4.95
N GLY A 120 6.74 7.43 5.71
CA GLY A 120 5.96 6.88 6.82
C GLY A 120 5.09 5.65 6.47
N THR A 121 5.21 5.13 5.25
CA THR A 121 4.58 3.87 4.86
C THR A 121 5.42 2.70 5.39
N THR A 122 4.82 1.84 6.20
CA THR A 122 5.48 0.66 6.79
C THR A 122 5.03 -0.64 6.13
N THR A 123 3.89 -0.61 5.44
CA THR A 123 3.31 -1.77 4.76
C THR A 123 2.84 -1.36 3.37
N VAL A 124 3.13 -2.19 2.37
CA VAL A 124 2.70 -1.98 0.98
C VAL A 124 2.06 -3.24 0.42
N ALA A 125 0.99 -3.09 -0.36
CA ALA A 125 0.56 -4.12 -1.29
C ALA A 125 1.11 -3.76 -2.68
N ASP A 126 1.96 -4.62 -3.20
CA ASP A 126 2.60 -4.45 -4.50
C ASP A 126 2.13 -5.53 -5.47
N ALA A 127 2.06 -5.19 -6.74
CA ALA A 127 1.70 -6.12 -7.79
C ALA A 127 2.48 -5.83 -9.06
N TYR A 128 3.28 -6.79 -9.51
CA TYR A 128 4.04 -6.58 -10.74
C TYR A 128 4.50 -7.91 -11.38
N PHE A 129 5.37 -7.80 -12.37
CA PHE A 129 6.10 -8.92 -12.98
C PHE A 129 7.40 -9.17 -12.23
N TYR A 130 7.93 -10.39 -12.28
CA TYR A 130 9.10 -10.80 -11.48
C TYR A 130 8.93 -10.45 -10.00
N GLU A 131 7.76 -10.67 -9.45
CA GLU A 131 7.41 -10.28 -8.08
C GLU A 131 8.31 -10.91 -7.01
N GLU A 132 8.99 -12.00 -7.33
CA GLU A 132 10.03 -12.58 -6.48
C GLU A 132 11.15 -11.58 -6.18
N GLN A 133 11.52 -10.75 -7.16
CA GLN A 133 12.55 -9.73 -7.03
C GLN A 133 12.06 -8.52 -6.22
N ALA A 134 10.80 -8.14 -6.39
CA ALA A 134 10.16 -7.09 -5.58
C ALA A 134 10.06 -7.55 -4.11
N ALA A 135 9.58 -8.78 -3.86
CA ALA A 135 9.50 -9.35 -2.53
C ALA A 135 10.87 -9.43 -1.83
N GLN A 136 11.94 -9.79 -2.57
CA GLN A 136 13.31 -9.77 -2.05
C GLN A 136 13.76 -8.35 -1.71
N ALA A 137 13.47 -7.37 -2.58
CA ALA A 137 13.79 -5.97 -2.34
C ALA A 137 13.08 -5.41 -1.09
N PHE A 138 11.82 -5.75 -0.88
CA PHE A 138 11.06 -5.38 0.33
C PHE A 138 11.61 -6.04 1.59
N SER A 139 11.96 -7.32 1.51
CA SER A 139 12.59 -8.05 2.61
C SER A 139 13.91 -7.40 3.02
N ASP A 140 14.78 -7.06 2.05
CA ASP A 140 16.06 -6.39 2.28
C ASP A 140 15.87 -4.97 2.85
N ALA A 141 14.90 -4.21 2.31
CA ALA A 141 14.57 -2.88 2.79
C ALA A 141 13.96 -2.88 4.20
N GLY A 142 13.44 -4.02 4.63
CA GLY A 142 12.80 -4.15 5.93
C GLY A 142 11.36 -3.64 5.99
N ILE A 143 10.74 -3.28 4.86
CA ILE A 143 9.32 -2.92 4.79
C ILE A 143 8.46 -4.18 4.82
N ARG A 144 7.24 -4.08 5.36
CA ARG A 144 6.24 -5.15 5.25
C ARG A 144 5.57 -5.08 3.88
N ALA A 145 5.32 -6.23 3.24
CA ALA A 145 4.66 -6.26 1.95
C ALA A 145 3.63 -7.39 1.82
N VAL A 146 2.54 -7.11 1.11
CA VAL A 146 1.72 -8.10 0.43
C VAL A 146 2.15 -8.07 -1.03
N ALA A 147 2.97 -9.03 -1.43
CA ALA A 147 3.59 -9.08 -2.75
C ALA A 147 2.77 -9.99 -3.67
N ALA A 148 2.24 -9.45 -4.76
CA ALA A 148 1.29 -10.15 -5.62
C ALA A 148 1.84 -10.35 -7.04
N GLN A 149 2.09 -11.63 -7.41
CA GLN A 149 2.54 -11.95 -8.77
C GLN A 149 1.46 -11.63 -9.79
N GLY A 150 1.83 -10.84 -10.79
CA GLY A 150 0.96 -10.44 -11.90
C GLY A 150 0.58 -11.60 -12.81
N VAL A 151 -0.71 -11.64 -13.20
CA VAL A 151 -1.32 -12.61 -14.13
C VAL A 151 -2.03 -11.81 -15.22
N ILE A 152 -1.71 -12.09 -16.49
CA ILE A 152 -2.26 -11.38 -17.65
C ILE A 152 -2.25 -12.32 -18.86
N ASP A 153 -3.26 -12.23 -19.76
CA ASP A 153 -3.44 -13.17 -20.88
C ASP A 153 -2.76 -12.73 -22.18
N PHE A 154 -1.60 -12.07 -22.07
CA PHE A 154 -0.68 -11.84 -23.18
C PHE A 154 0.78 -11.98 -22.72
N PRO A 155 1.76 -12.13 -23.65
CA PRO A 155 3.16 -12.25 -23.29
C PRO A 155 3.62 -11.11 -22.38
N ALA A 156 4.14 -11.46 -21.18
CA ALA A 156 4.54 -10.51 -20.16
C ALA A 156 5.99 -10.78 -19.70
N PRO A 157 6.68 -9.78 -19.13
CA PRO A 157 8.02 -9.99 -18.58
C PRO A 157 8.05 -11.16 -17.57
N GLY A 158 8.93 -12.14 -17.83
CA GLY A 158 9.06 -13.34 -17.00
C GLY A 158 8.06 -14.45 -17.30
N VAL A 159 6.99 -14.18 -18.07
CA VAL A 159 5.98 -15.16 -18.47
C VAL A 159 5.65 -14.96 -19.96
N PRO A 160 6.55 -15.35 -20.88
CA PRO A 160 6.34 -15.14 -22.31
C PRO A 160 5.18 -15.95 -22.88
N GLU A 161 4.85 -17.07 -22.23
CA GLU A 161 3.73 -17.94 -22.61
C GLU A 161 2.54 -17.68 -21.65
N PRO A 162 1.48 -16.97 -22.08
CA PRO A 162 0.36 -16.63 -21.19
C PRO A 162 -0.31 -17.83 -20.52
N ALA A 163 -0.31 -19.01 -21.13
CA ALA A 163 -0.83 -20.25 -20.54
C ALA A 163 -0.11 -20.67 -19.24
N GLU A 164 1.10 -20.14 -18.99
CA GLU A 164 1.89 -20.43 -17.79
C GLU A 164 1.70 -19.39 -16.66
N ASN A 165 0.88 -18.35 -16.87
CA ASN A 165 0.77 -17.22 -15.94
C ASN A 165 0.27 -17.62 -14.54
N VAL A 166 -0.79 -18.43 -14.44
CA VAL A 166 -1.32 -18.93 -13.17
C VAL A 166 -0.33 -19.89 -12.50
N ALA A 167 0.36 -20.72 -13.29
CA ALA A 167 1.40 -21.60 -12.76
C ALA A 167 2.60 -20.83 -12.21
N ALA A 168 2.99 -19.73 -12.85
CA ALA A 168 4.02 -18.81 -12.35
C ALA A 168 3.60 -18.18 -11.03
N ALA A 169 2.35 -17.71 -10.91
CA ALA A 169 1.82 -17.17 -9.66
C ALA A 169 1.80 -18.22 -8.55
N ARG A 170 1.41 -19.45 -8.82
CA ARG A 170 1.47 -20.57 -7.84
C ARG A 170 2.91 -20.84 -7.37
N ARG A 171 3.89 -20.83 -8.27
CA ARG A 171 5.32 -21.00 -7.93
C ARG A 171 5.82 -19.88 -7.00
N PHE A 172 5.49 -18.63 -7.33
CA PHE A 172 5.82 -17.48 -6.49
C PHE A 172 5.24 -17.60 -5.07
N VAL A 173 3.94 -17.90 -4.97
CA VAL A 173 3.26 -18.06 -3.67
C VAL A 173 3.94 -19.18 -2.86
N ALA A 174 4.20 -20.33 -3.46
CA ALA A 174 4.86 -21.45 -2.78
C ALA A 174 6.30 -21.12 -2.32
N ALA A 175 7.02 -20.28 -3.07
CA ALA A 175 8.39 -19.88 -2.74
C ALA A 175 8.47 -18.88 -1.58
N TRP A 176 7.44 -18.05 -1.41
CA TRP A 176 7.45 -16.97 -0.42
C TRP A 176 6.58 -17.23 0.81
N GLN A 177 5.65 -18.15 0.76
CA GLN A 177 4.79 -18.47 1.89
C GLN A 177 5.58 -18.95 3.11
N GLY A 178 5.59 -18.15 4.19
CA GLY A 178 6.33 -18.44 5.42
C GLY A 178 7.84 -18.18 5.37
N ARG A 179 8.40 -17.67 4.26
CA ARG A 179 9.83 -17.41 4.11
C ARG A 179 10.30 -16.18 4.91
N ASP A 180 9.56 -15.11 4.89
CA ASP A 180 9.79 -13.90 5.70
C ASP A 180 8.45 -13.49 6.36
N PRO A 181 8.38 -13.32 7.68
CA PRO A 181 7.13 -12.97 8.37
C PRO A 181 6.59 -11.58 8.00
N ARG A 182 7.38 -10.76 7.30
CA ARG A 182 6.96 -9.45 6.81
C ARG A 182 6.38 -9.53 5.39
N ILE A 183 6.65 -10.59 4.64
CA ILE A 183 6.22 -10.75 3.25
C ILE A 183 5.07 -11.77 3.19
N THR A 184 3.92 -11.30 2.75
CA THR A 184 2.74 -12.14 2.47
C THR A 184 2.59 -12.26 0.96
N PRO A 185 2.76 -13.45 0.36
CA PRO A 185 2.54 -13.60 -1.07
C PRO A 185 1.06 -13.49 -1.41
N ALA A 186 0.74 -13.04 -2.64
CA ALA A 186 -0.60 -12.89 -3.15
C ALA A 186 -0.64 -13.14 -4.67
N ILE A 187 -1.84 -13.13 -5.26
CA ILE A 187 -2.04 -13.25 -6.71
C ILE A 187 -2.79 -12.02 -7.20
N PHE A 188 -2.32 -11.44 -8.30
CA PHE A 188 -2.92 -10.26 -8.92
C PHE A 188 -3.29 -10.56 -10.37
N CYS A 189 -4.58 -10.69 -10.68
CA CYS A 189 -5.04 -10.61 -12.07
C CYS A 189 -5.10 -9.15 -12.49
N HIS A 190 -4.46 -8.82 -13.61
CA HIS A 190 -4.38 -7.42 -14.04
C HIS A 190 -5.76 -6.75 -14.08
N SER A 191 -6.70 -7.31 -14.84
CA SER A 191 -8.08 -6.79 -14.89
C SER A 191 -9.02 -7.78 -15.58
N PRO A 192 -10.36 -7.60 -15.46
CA PRO A 192 -11.35 -8.41 -16.19
C PRO A 192 -11.30 -8.27 -17.72
N TYR A 193 -10.67 -7.20 -18.25
CA TYR A 193 -10.54 -6.98 -19.69
C TYR A 193 -9.22 -7.49 -20.28
N THR A 194 -8.24 -7.84 -19.43
CA THR A 194 -6.94 -8.41 -19.85
C THR A 194 -6.77 -9.85 -19.42
N CYS A 195 -7.67 -10.40 -18.62
CA CYS A 195 -7.71 -11.79 -18.20
C CYS A 195 -9.05 -12.40 -18.60
N GLY A 196 -9.02 -13.47 -19.38
CA GLY A 196 -10.22 -14.21 -19.74
C GLY A 196 -10.81 -14.98 -18.56
N ARG A 197 -12.05 -15.44 -18.73
CA ARG A 197 -12.81 -16.18 -17.72
C ARG A 197 -12.00 -17.32 -17.08
N GLU A 198 -11.35 -18.13 -17.89
CA GLU A 198 -10.62 -19.32 -17.45
C GLU A 198 -9.45 -18.93 -16.56
N THR A 199 -8.69 -17.90 -16.95
CA THR A 199 -7.55 -17.38 -16.19
C THR A 199 -8.01 -16.76 -14.86
N LEU A 200 -9.06 -15.94 -14.88
CA LEU A 200 -9.63 -15.33 -13.67
C LEU A 200 -10.06 -16.39 -12.65
N VAL A 201 -10.80 -17.43 -13.10
CA VAL A 201 -11.27 -18.51 -12.22
C VAL A 201 -10.09 -19.35 -11.71
N ALA A 202 -9.13 -19.70 -12.57
CA ALA A 202 -7.97 -20.48 -12.18
C ALA A 202 -7.03 -19.75 -11.20
N ALA A 203 -6.83 -18.44 -11.40
CA ALA A 203 -6.04 -17.60 -10.52
C ALA A 203 -6.71 -17.40 -9.16
N LYS A 204 -8.03 -17.16 -9.14
CA LYS A 204 -8.79 -17.10 -7.89
C LYS A 204 -8.73 -18.42 -7.13
N GLN A 205 -8.91 -19.55 -7.82
CA GLN A 205 -8.80 -20.86 -7.19
C GLN A 205 -7.40 -21.09 -6.64
N ALA A 206 -6.34 -20.65 -7.35
CA ALA A 206 -4.98 -20.71 -6.84
C ALA A 206 -4.77 -19.91 -5.55
N ALA A 207 -5.37 -18.73 -5.45
CA ALA A 207 -5.33 -17.91 -4.24
C ALA A 207 -6.08 -18.58 -3.07
N VAL A 208 -7.26 -19.14 -3.34
CA VAL A 208 -8.06 -19.87 -2.34
C VAL A 208 -7.31 -21.10 -1.83
N ASP A 209 -6.74 -21.92 -2.73
CA ASP A 209 -5.99 -23.13 -2.39
C ASP A 209 -4.80 -22.82 -1.48
N ALA A 210 -4.14 -21.66 -1.71
CA ALA A 210 -2.98 -21.23 -0.95
C ALA A 210 -3.34 -20.40 0.30
N GLY A 211 -4.60 -19.98 0.44
CA GLY A 211 -5.05 -19.11 1.54
C GLY A 211 -4.43 -17.70 1.49
N VAL A 212 -4.23 -17.16 0.28
CA VAL A 212 -3.62 -15.84 0.06
C VAL A 212 -4.62 -14.85 -0.56
N PRO A 213 -4.38 -13.52 -0.44
CA PRO A 213 -5.23 -12.52 -1.06
C PRO A 213 -5.22 -12.60 -2.59
N PHE A 214 -6.33 -12.17 -3.19
CA PHE A 214 -6.53 -12.07 -4.62
C PHE A 214 -6.90 -10.64 -5.01
N PHE A 215 -6.13 -10.03 -5.90
CA PHE A 215 -6.28 -8.64 -6.32
C PHE A 215 -6.59 -8.53 -7.80
N LEU A 216 -7.27 -7.44 -8.19
CA LEU A 216 -7.44 -7.05 -9.58
C LEU A 216 -7.86 -5.59 -9.70
N HIS A 217 -7.50 -4.92 -10.82
CA HIS A 217 -8.07 -3.63 -11.19
C HIS A 217 -9.52 -3.83 -11.65
N VAL A 218 -10.44 -2.99 -11.16
CA VAL A 218 -11.88 -3.15 -11.44
C VAL A 218 -12.54 -1.79 -11.58
N ALA A 219 -13.29 -1.62 -12.66
CA ALA A 219 -14.13 -0.45 -12.91
C ALA A 219 -13.36 0.88 -12.79
N GLU A 220 -12.13 0.91 -13.30
CA GLU A 220 -11.30 2.10 -13.25
C GLU A 220 -11.80 3.20 -14.19
N THR A 221 -12.25 2.83 -15.40
CA THR A 221 -12.71 3.80 -16.40
C THR A 221 -14.14 3.51 -16.88
N ALA A 222 -14.82 4.57 -17.34
CA ALA A 222 -16.14 4.41 -18.01
C ALA A 222 -16.05 3.49 -19.24
N GLY A 223 -14.89 3.52 -19.93
CA GLY A 223 -14.64 2.66 -21.10
C GLY A 223 -14.62 1.18 -20.74
N GLU A 224 -13.94 0.80 -19.66
CA GLU A 224 -13.93 -0.56 -19.12
C GLU A 224 -15.35 -1.05 -18.80
N VAL A 225 -16.14 -0.23 -18.11
CA VAL A 225 -17.52 -0.58 -17.75
C VAL A 225 -18.39 -0.77 -19.01
N ALA A 226 -18.26 0.12 -20.00
CA ALA A 226 -19.00 0.01 -21.26
C ALA A 226 -18.61 -1.26 -22.04
N GLU A 227 -17.32 -1.58 -22.10
CA GLU A 227 -16.80 -2.79 -22.75
C GLU A 227 -17.27 -4.06 -22.04
N SER A 228 -17.21 -4.10 -20.71
CA SER A 228 -17.72 -5.23 -19.93
C SER A 228 -19.23 -5.46 -20.16
N ARG A 229 -20.01 -4.38 -20.18
CA ARG A 229 -21.46 -4.48 -20.50
C ARG A 229 -21.71 -4.99 -21.91
N ALA A 230 -20.91 -4.57 -22.89
CA ALA A 230 -21.05 -5.01 -24.27
C ALA A 230 -20.69 -6.50 -24.46
N HIS A 231 -19.64 -6.97 -23.82
CA HIS A 231 -19.14 -8.34 -23.97
C HIS A 231 -19.81 -9.35 -23.03
N HIS A 232 -20.12 -8.95 -21.80
CA HIS A 232 -20.60 -9.86 -20.75
C HIS A 232 -22.04 -9.58 -20.32
N GLY A 233 -22.65 -8.47 -20.78
CA GLY A 233 -23.99 -8.04 -20.33
C GLY A 233 -24.01 -7.59 -18.86
N ARG A 234 -22.85 -7.30 -18.27
CA ARG A 234 -22.61 -6.99 -16.86
C ARG A 234 -21.60 -5.85 -16.71
N THR A 235 -21.66 -5.16 -15.57
CA THR A 235 -20.54 -4.34 -15.10
C THR A 235 -19.33 -5.24 -14.76
N PRO A 236 -18.11 -4.71 -14.64
CA PRO A 236 -16.97 -5.52 -14.20
C PRO A 236 -17.22 -6.24 -12.87
N VAL A 237 -17.79 -5.56 -11.87
CA VAL A 237 -18.14 -6.17 -10.57
C VAL A 237 -19.22 -7.24 -10.72
N GLY A 238 -20.28 -6.95 -11.48
CA GLY A 238 -21.35 -7.93 -11.77
C GLY A 238 -20.81 -9.17 -12.50
N TYR A 239 -19.87 -9.01 -13.42
CA TYR A 239 -19.19 -10.12 -14.09
C TYR A 239 -18.35 -10.97 -13.14
N LEU A 240 -17.55 -10.33 -12.27
CA LEU A 240 -16.79 -11.05 -11.25
C LEU A 240 -17.68 -11.79 -10.25
N HIS A 241 -18.84 -11.20 -9.90
CA HIS A 241 -19.84 -11.86 -9.07
C HIS A 241 -20.42 -13.11 -9.75
N ASP A 242 -20.82 -13.01 -11.03
CA ASP A 242 -21.36 -14.15 -11.80
C ASP A 242 -20.34 -15.29 -11.95
N LEU A 243 -19.03 -14.97 -11.91
CA LEU A 243 -17.94 -15.96 -11.89
C LEU A 243 -17.63 -16.53 -10.49
N GLY A 244 -18.26 -16.02 -9.42
CA GLY A 244 -17.99 -16.44 -8.04
C GLY A 244 -16.63 -16.00 -7.51
N LEU A 245 -16.08 -14.87 -8.00
CA LEU A 245 -14.74 -14.41 -7.64
C LEU A 245 -14.74 -13.42 -6.48
N LEU A 246 -15.90 -12.90 -6.07
CA LEU A 246 -16.03 -11.93 -4.99
C LEU A 246 -16.18 -12.64 -3.64
N ASP A 247 -15.27 -12.36 -2.72
CA ASP A 247 -15.32 -12.77 -1.32
C ASP A 247 -14.44 -11.84 -0.45
N ARG A 248 -14.38 -12.10 0.85
CA ARG A 248 -13.57 -11.29 1.80
C ARG A 248 -12.07 -11.23 1.52
N HIS A 249 -11.54 -12.11 0.66
CA HIS A 249 -10.12 -12.16 0.25
C HIS A 249 -9.88 -11.54 -1.12
N THR A 250 -10.96 -11.06 -1.77
CA THR A 250 -10.86 -10.34 -3.05
C THR A 250 -10.75 -8.85 -2.79
N VAL A 251 -9.75 -8.23 -3.41
CA VAL A 251 -9.46 -6.81 -3.32
C VAL A 251 -9.61 -6.19 -4.71
N CYS A 252 -10.63 -5.35 -4.89
CA CYS A 252 -10.92 -4.61 -6.11
C CYS A 252 -10.22 -3.25 -6.08
N VAL A 253 -9.27 -3.03 -6.98
CA VAL A 253 -8.52 -1.76 -7.03
C VAL A 253 -9.21 -0.76 -7.95
N HIS A 254 -9.14 0.50 -7.59
CA HIS A 254 -9.75 1.69 -8.17
C HIS A 254 -11.23 1.86 -7.84
N GLY A 255 -12.13 1.03 -8.36
CA GLY A 255 -13.57 1.12 -8.10
C GLY A 255 -14.17 2.50 -8.40
N VAL A 256 -13.75 3.14 -9.50
CA VAL A 256 -14.14 4.51 -9.85
C VAL A 256 -15.58 4.54 -10.39
N TRP A 257 -15.90 3.61 -11.27
CA TRP A 257 -17.19 3.58 -11.99
C TRP A 257 -18.09 2.47 -11.48
N LEU A 258 -18.37 2.48 -10.16
CA LEU A 258 -19.31 1.58 -9.50
C LEU A 258 -20.72 2.18 -9.50
N ASP A 259 -21.72 1.41 -9.88
CA ASP A 259 -23.12 1.76 -9.63
C ASP A 259 -23.60 1.21 -8.26
N GLU A 260 -24.85 1.50 -7.88
CA GLU A 260 -25.39 1.05 -6.59
C GLU A 260 -25.42 -0.47 -6.47
N ALA A 261 -25.77 -1.18 -7.55
CA ALA A 261 -25.81 -2.64 -7.57
C ALA A 261 -24.41 -3.24 -7.39
N ASP A 262 -23.38 -2.63 -7.99
CA ASP A 262 -21.99 -3.04 -7.79
C ASP A 262 -21.55 -2.90 -6.34
N MET A 263 -21.87 -1.78 -5.72
CA MET A 263 -21.55 -1.53 -4.31
C MET A 263 -22.30 -2.50 -3.37
N ASP A 264 -23.54 -2.83 -3.69
CA ASP A 264 -24.32 -3.82 -2.92
C ASP A 264 -23.71 -5.23 -3.05
N LEU A 265 -23.24 -5.63 -4.24
CA LEU A 265 -22.52 -6.90 -4.44
C LEU A 265 -21.20 -6.96 -3.66
N LEU A 266 -20.42 -5.87 -3.66
CA LEU A 266 -19.19 -5.76 -2.89
C LEU A 266 -19.44 -5.86 -1.39
N ALA A 267 -20.48 -5.17 -0.89
CA ALA A 267 -20.87 -5.24 0.53
C ALA A 267 -21.33 -6.67 0.92
N MET A 268 -22.19 -7.29 0.12
CA MET A 268 -22.69 -8.64 0.38
C MET A 268 -21.61 -9.72 0.36
N SER A 269 -20.63 -9.60 -0.54
CA SER A 269 -19.52 -10.55 -0.65
C SER A 269 -18.45 -10.34 0.41
N GLY A 270 -18.40 -9.16 1.04
CA GLY A 270 -17.33 -8.74 1.93
C GLY A 270 -16.02 -8.42 1.21
N SER A 271 -16.06 -8.23 -0.12
CA SER A 271 -14.88 -7.84 -0.90
C SER A 271 -14.38 -6.47 -0.48
N GLN A 272 -13.07 -6.28 -0.61
CA GLN A 272 -12.40 -5.04 -0.25
C GLN A 272 -12.25 -4.14 -1.49
N VAL A 273 -12.20 -2.83 -1.28
CA VAL A 273 -11.92 -1.86 -2.34
C VAL A 273 -10.68 -1.04 -1.98
N VAL A 274 -9.80 -0.82 -2.94
CA VAL A 274 -8.66 0.09 -2.79
C VAL A 274 -8.85 1.27 -3.72
N VAL A 275 -8.85 2.48 -3.18
CA VAL A 275 -8.95 3.70 -3.98
C VAL A 275 -7.60 4.37 -4.11
N CYS A 276 -7.30 4.92 -5.31
CA CYS A 276 -6.04 5.58 -5.66
C CYS A 276 -6.33 7.00 -6.17
N PRO A 277 -6.61 7.97 -5.28
CA PRO A 277 -7.10 9.29 -5.65
C PRO A 277 -6.21 10.04 -6.65
N GLU A 278 -4.89 10.09 -6.43
CA GLU A 278 -3.97 10.83 -7.31
C GLU A 278 -3.89 10.21 -8.70
N SER A 279 -3.68 8.89 -8.78
CA SER A 279 -3.62 8.17 -10.06
C SER A 279 -4.93 8.36 -10.85
N ASN A 280 -6.08 8.17 -10.21
CA ASN A 280 -7.36 8.31 -10.88
C ASN A 280 -7.64 9.76 -11.35
N MET A 281 -7.18 10.77 -10.62
CA MET A 281 -7.27 12.17 -11.06
C MET A 281 -6.29 12.46 -12.20
N LYS A 282 -5.04 12.01 -12.08
CA LYS A 282 -3.99 12.26 -13.09
C LYS A 282 -4.35 11.65 -14.43
N LEU A 283 -4.86 10.42 -14.45
CA LEU A 283 -5.30 9.72 -15.65
C LEU A 283 -6.70 10.14 -16.11
N ALA A 284 -7.35 11.06 -15.39
CA ALA A 284 -8.72 11.49 -15.62
C ALA A 284 -9.72 10.31 -15.66
N SER A 285 -9.44 9.23 -14.94
CA SER A 285 -10.32 8.07 -14.81
C SER A 285 -11.62 8.43 -14.08
N GLY A 286 -11.56 9.38 -13.14
CA GLY A 286 -12.70 9.85 -12.36
C GLY A 286 -12.43 9.86 -10.86
N SER A 287 -13.50 9.75 -10.05
CA SER A 287 -13.44 9.72 -8.60
C SER A 287 -14.25 8.56 -8.06
N ALA A 288 -13.61 7.64 -7.35
CA ALA A 288 -14.31 6.54 -6.71
C ALA A 288 -15.37 7.04 -5.72
N PRO A 289 -16.53 6.39 -5.58
CA PRO A 289 -17.61 6.82 -4.69
C PRO A 289 -17.29 6.48 -3.22
N LEU A 290 -16.15 6.97 -2.72
CA LEU A 290 -15.60 6.63 -1.40
C LEU A 290 -16.59 6.87 -0.24
N PRO A 291 -17.34 8.00 -0.18
CA PRO A 291 -18.35 8.16 0.86
C PRO A 291 -19.45 7.09 0.83
N GLU A 292 -19.89 6.68 -0.36
CA GLU A 292 -20.93 5.67 -0.56
C GLU A 292 -20.44 4.26 -0.21
N LEU A 293 -19.18 3.95 -0.51
CA LEU A 293 -18.53 2.69 -0.10
C LEU A 293 -18.48 2.59 1.42
N LEU A 294 -18.07 3.67 2.09
CA LEU A 294 -18.00 3.73 3.54
C LEU A 294 -19.37 3.67 4.22
N ALA A 295 -20.40 4.28 3.60
CA ALA A 295 -21.77 4.23 4.11
C ALA A 295 -22.37 2.81 4.06
N ARG A 296 -21.85 1.94 3.16
CA ARG A 296 -22.22 0.52 3.05
C ARG A 296 -21.32 -0.39 3.87
N GLU A 297 -20.45 0.18 4.70
CA GLU A 297 -19.48 -0.56 5.52
C GLU A 297 -18.53 -1.47 4.70
N ILE A 298 -18.34 -1.18 3.42
CA ILE A 298 -17.36 -1.87 2.58
C ILE A 298 -15.97 -1.55 3.13
N GLY A 299 -15.13 -2.58 3.27
CA GLY A 299 -13.73 -2.40 3.66
C GLY A 299 -12.97 -1.64 2.57
N VAL A 300 -12.37 -0.49 2.95
CA VAL A 300 -11.64 0.37 2.02
C VAL A 300 -10.22 0.62 2.50
N GLY A 301 -9.26 0.49 1.59
CA GLY A 301 -7.88 0.93 1.74
C GLY A 301 -7.54 2.06 0.77
N ILE A 302 -6.43 2.75 1.04
CA ILE A 302 -5.86 3.78 0.16
C ILE A 302 -4.58 3.24 -0.45
N GLY A 303 -4.39 3.45 -1.76
CA GLY A 303 -3.18 3.11 -2.49
C GLY A 303 -2.63 4.29 -3.28
N THR A 304 -1.33 4.29 -3.53
CA THR A 304 -0.70 5.30 -4.38
C THR A 304 -0.78 4.95 -5.86
N ASP A 305 -1.00 3.67 -6.18
CA ASP A 305 -0.69 3.14 -7.49
C ASP A 305 0.80 3.27 -7.83
N GLY A 306 1.23 2.93 -9.06
CA GLY A 306 2.62 3.02 -9.46
C GLY A 306 3.07 4.45 -9.79
N CYS A 307 4.38 4.69 -9.68
CA CYS A 307 4.96 6.00 -10.01
C CYS A 307 4.78 6.44 -11.47
N ALA A 308 4.46 5.55 -12.37
CA ALA A 308 4.17 5.90 -13.76
C ALA A 308 2.83 6.65 -13.89
N SER A 309 1.83 6.29 -13.08
CA SER A 309 0.50 6.90 -13.08
C SER A 309 0.29 7.97 -12.00
N ASN A 310 1.16 8.02 -10.96
CA ASN A 310 1.04 8.96 -9.84
C ASN A 310 2.23 9.94 -9.74
N ASN A 311 3.45 9.51 -10.05
CA ASN A 311 4.73 10.20 -9.89
C ASN A 311 5.29 10.26 -8.47
N ASN A 312 4.57 9.85 -7.41
CA ASN A 312 5.07 9.77 -6.04
C ASN A 312 4.47 8.57 -5.30
N LEU A 313 5.01 8.24 -4.11
CA LEU A 313 4.53 7.18 -3.22
C LEU A 313 4.21 7.72 -1.82
N ASP A 314 3.72 8.95 -1.75
CA ASP A 314 3.39 9.67 -0.52
C ASP A 314 1.92 9.50 -0.15
N LEU A 315 1.63 8.61 0.81
CA LEU A 315 0.25 8.41 1.27
C LEU A 315 -0.37 9.64 1.95
N PHE A 316 0.41 10.52 2.59
CA PHE A 316 -0.16 11.76 3.14
C PHE A 316 -0.70 12.66 2.03
N ALA A 317 -0.03 12.67 0.86
CA ALA A 317 -0.51 13.37 -0.32
C ALA A 317 -1.82 12.77 -0.84
N GLU A 318 -1.90 11.43 -0.96
CA GLU A 318 -3.13 10.72 -1.32
C GLU A 318 -4.30 11.07 -0.41
N LEU A 319 -4.08 11.06 0.91
CA LEU A 319 -5.11 11.37 1.89
C LEU A 319 -5.60 12.82 1.75
N ALA A 320 -4.68 13.77 1.58
CA ALA A 320 -5.02 15.18 1.39
C ALA A 320 -5.88 15.39 0.14
N ARG A 321 -5.45 14.83 -0.99
CA ARG A 321 -6.14 14.96 -2.27
C ARG A 321 -7.48 14.25 -2.28
N GLY A 322 -7.56 13.05 -1.73
CA GLY A 322 -8.82 12.32 -1.56
C GLY A 322 -9.84 13.12 -0.73
N ALA A 323 -9.41 13.71 0.40
CA ALA A 323 -10.28 14.58 1.20
C ALA A 323 -10.78 15.79 0.43
N LEU A 324 -9.86 16.54 -0.18
CA LEU A 324 -10.17 17.80 -0.87
C LEU A 324 -11.04 17.57 -2.11
N LEU A 325 -10.77 16.50 -2.87
CA LEU A 325 -11.56 16.13 -4.04
C LEU A 325 -13.04 15.95 -3.68
N HIS A 326 -13.33 15.11 -2.70
CA HIS A 326 -14.72 14.82 -2.31
C HIS A 326 -15.41 16.02 -1.66
N LYS A 327 -14.71 16.81 -0.84
CA LYS A 327 -15.25 18.07 -0.28
C LYS A 327 -15.63 19.05 -1.38
N GLY A 328 -14.75 19.23 -2.36
CA GLY A 328 -14.98 20.13 -3.49
C GLY A 328 -16.12 19.67 -4.39
N GLN A 329 -16.18 18.37 -4.72
CA GLN A 329 -17.24 17.83 -5.56
C GLN A 329 -18.63 17.90 -4.92
N ARG A 330 -18.70 17.71 -3.58
CA ARG A 330 -19.97 17.66 -2.85
C ARG A 330 -20.40 19.01 -2.24
N LEU A 331 -19.52 20.01 -2.31
CA LEU A 331 -19.71 21.31 -1.67
C LEU A 331 -20.02 21.16 -0.16
N ASP A 332 -19.44 20.12 0.46
CA ASP A 332 -19.59 19.78 1.87
C ASP A 332 -18.22 19.61 2.54
N PRO A 333 -17.80 20.52 3.44
CA PRO A 333 -16.52 20.41 4.13
C PRO A 333 -16.46 19.29 5.18
N THR A 334 -17.59 18.67 5.51
CA THR A 334 -17.68 17.63 6.55
C THR A 334 -17.52 16.22 5.99
N VAL A 335 -17.66 16.03 4.67
CA VAL A 335 -17.47 14.71 4.04
C VAL A 335 -16.00 14.30 4.14
N LEU A 336 -15.75 13.03 4.45
CA LEU A 336 -14.42 12.44 4.60
C LEU A 336 -13.47 13.29 5.48
N PRO A 337 -13.70 13.37 6.78
CA PRO A 337 -12.77 14.04 7.69
C PRO A 337 -11.36 13.44 7.60
N ALA A 338 -10.34 14.25 7.81
CA ALA A 338 -8.94 13.82 7.74
C ALA A 338 -8.63 12.61 8.66
N THR A 339 -9.25 12.58 9.84
CA THR A 339 -9.16 11.43 10.77
C THR A 339 -9.64 10.14 10.15
N ARG A 340 -10.76 10.19 9.40
CA ARG A 340 -11.29 9.01 8.71
C ARG A 340 -10.34 8.51 7.64
N LEU A 341 -9.70 9.41 6.88
CA LEU A 341 -8.71 9.01 5.87
C LEU A 341 -7.45 8.42 6.51
N LEU A 342 -6.98 8.96 7.64
CA LEU A 342 -5.88 8.33 8.39
C LEU A 342 -6.25 6.93 8.89
N GLU A 343 -7.50 6.70 9.30
CA GLU A 343 -7.98 5.35 9.62
C GLU A 343 -7.91 4.42 8.41
N LEU A 344 -8.31 4.87 7.22
CA LEU A 344 -8.23 4.08 5.98
C LEU A 344 -6.78 3.75 5.59
N ALA A 345 -5.83 4.63 5.88
CA ALA A 345 -4.40 4.41 5.63
C ALA A 345 -3.66 3.71 6.79
N THR A 346 -4.35 3.29 7.83
CA THR A 346 -3.77 2.56 8.96
C THR A 346 -4.56 1.29 9.24
N VAL A 347 -5.50 1.34 10.20
CA VAL A 347 -6.29 0.17 10.61
C VAL A 347 -7.21 -0.35 9.50
N GLY A 348 -7.78 0.53 8.68
CA GLY A 348 -8.62 0.17 7.52
C GLY A 348 -7.81 -0.51 6.43
N GLY A 349 -6.67 0.08 6.06
CA GLY A 349 -5.74 -0.54 5.09
C GLY A 349 -5.22 -1.89 5.55
N ALA A 350 -4.86 -2.01 6.83
CA ALA A 350 -4.47 -3.29 7.42
C ALA A 350 -5.59 -4.34 7.30
N ALA A 351 -6.84 -3.96 7.57
CA ALA A 351 -7.99 -4.85 7.43
C ALA A 351 -8.23 -5.25 5.97
N CYS A 352 -8.14 -4.29 5.05
CA CYS A 352 -8.25 -4.51 3.61
C CYS A 352 -7.24 -5.56 3.09
N LEU A 353 -6.03 -5.57 3.64
CA LEU A 353 -4.97 -6.52 3.28
C LEU A 353 -4.99 -7.84 4.08
N GLY A 354 -6.02 -8.10 4.88
CA GLY A 354 -6.10 -9.30 5.72
C GLY A 354 -5.18 -9.28 6.95
N LEU A 355 -4.61 -8.12 7.30
CA LEU A 355 -3.74 -7.90 8.47
C LEU A 355 -4.48 -7.24 9.64
N GLY A 356 -5.82 -7.12 9.55
CA GLY A 356 -6.67 -6.51 10.55
C GLY A 356 -6.50 -7.14 11.94
N GLY A 357 -6.63 -6.32 13.00
CA GLY A 357 -6.42 -6.73 14.38
C GLY A 357 -4.95 -6.89 14.80
N ARG A 358 -4.03 -7.01 13.84
CA ARG A 358 -2.59 -7.18 14.10
C ARG A 358 -1.77 -5.93 13.79
N LEU A 359 -2.25 -5.05 12.93
CA LEU A 359 -1.51 -3.91 12.38
C LEU A 359 -2.36 -2.62 12.42
N GLY A 360 -1.72 -1.46 12.28
CA GLY A 360 -2.37 -0.15 12.16
C GLY A 360 -2.83 0.46 13.51
N ARG A 361 -2.39 -0.09 14.65
CA ARG A 361 -2.79 0.35 16.00
C ARG A 361 -1.60 0.44 16.94
N LEU A 362 -1.65 1.38 17.89
CA LEU A 362 -0.74 1.43 19.03
C LEU A 362 -1.40 0.75 20.23
N LEU A 363 -1.45 -0.59 20.22
CA LEU A 363 -2.03 -1.39 21.30
C LEU A 363 -1.11 -2.57 21.63
N PRO A 364 -1.01 -2.98 22.92
CA PRO A 364 -0.28 -4.20 23.28
C PRO A 364 -0.78 -5.40 22.47
N GLY A 365 0.16 -6.22 21.99
CA GLY A 365 -0.12 -7.37 21.14
C GLY A 365 -0.24 -7.05 19.65
N SER A 366 -0.17 -5.79 19.23
CA SER A 366 -0.08 -5.42 17.82
C SER A 366 1.37 -5.55 17.30
N LEU A 367 1.52 -5.76 16.00
CA LEU A 367 2.81 -5.66 15.32
C LEU A 367 3.37 -4.25 15.50
N ALA A 368 4.66 -4.16 15.82
CA ALA A 368 5.31 -2.89 16.07
C ALA A 368 5.78 -2.25 14.75
N ASP A 369 4.80 -1.81 13.95
CA ASP A 369 4.99 -1.02 12.74
C ASP A 369 4.48 0.40 13.06
N LEU A 370 5.41 1.35 13.26
CA LEU A 370 5.09 2.69 13.72
C LEU A 370 6.05 3.73 13.16
N VAL A 371 5.62 4.99 13.20
CA VAL A 371 6.40 6.14 12.74
C VAL A 371 6.46 7.21 13.82
N VAL A 372 7.59 7.92 13.83
CA VAL A 372 7.84 9.10 14.67
C VAL A 372 7.92 10.32 13.76
N ILE A 373 7.04 11.29 13.97
CA ILE A 373 6.91 12.49 13.13
C ILE A 373 7.34 13.71 13.94
N ASP A 374 8.29 14.48 13.41
CA ASP A 374 8.77 15.72 14.03
C ASP A 374 7.68 16.82 13.93
N LEU A 375 7.15 17.26 15.09
CA LEU A 375 6.14 18.30 15.17
C LEU A 375 6.73 19.72 15.27
N ALA A 376 8.05 19.86 15.47
CA ALA A 376 8.70 21.15 15.56
C ALA A 376 8.93 21.83 14.20
N HIS A 377 8.61 21.11 13.13
CA HIS A 377 8.75 21.63 11.78
C HIS A 377 7.71 22.75 11.48
N PRO A 378 8.08 23.84 10.76
CA PRO A 378 7.15 24.94 10.46
C PRO A 378 5.82 24.55 9.82
N ARG A 379 5.77 23.50 9.01
CA ARG A 379 4.53 22.98 8.38
C ARG A 379 3.54 22.39 9.38
N LEU A 380 4.03 21.89 10.53
CA LEU A 380 3.20 21.25 11.56
C LEU A 380 3.06 22.10 12.82
N THR A 381 3.62 23.32 12.84
CA THR A 381 3.55 24.25 13.97
C THR A 381 2.62 25.42 13.67
N PRO A 382 1.60 25.67 14.52
CA PRO A 382 1.21 24.92 15.72
C PRO A 382 0.46 23.62 15.39
N PHE A 383 0.62 22.61 16.23
CA PHE A 383 -0.04 21.30 16.07
C PHE A 383 -1.26 21.18 17.01
N TYR A 384 -2.45 21.46 16.50
CA TYR A 384 -3.69 21.36 17.26
C TYR A 384 -4.31 19.95 17.23
N GLY A 385 -4.17 19.24 16.10
CA GLY A 385 -4.75 17.92 15.93
C GLY A 385 -4.13 17.14 14.78
N ILE A 386 -4.45 15.85 14.74
CA ILE A 386 -3.90 14.87 13.78
C ILE A 386 -4.29 15.22 12.33
N GLU A 387 -5.33 16.01 12.12
CA GLU A 387 -5.77 16.51 10.82
C GLU A 387 -4.68 17.33 10.13
N THR A 388 -3.79 17.98 10.92
CA THR A 388 -2.65 18.74 10.40
C THR A 388 -1.68 17.85 9.61
N LEU A 389 -1.58 16.56 9.95
CA LEU A 389 -0.72 15.63 9.22
C LEU A 389 -1.19 15.44 7.77
N VAL A 390 -2.49 15.38 7.58
CA VAL A 390 -3.11 15.20 6.25
C VAL A 390 -3.00 16.49 5.46
N TYR A 391 -3.59 17.58 5.95
CA TYR A 391 -3.66 18.82 5.19
C TYR A 391 -2.31 19.57 5.10
N GLY A 392 -1.44 19.39 6.08
CA GLY A 392 -0.08 19.95 6.08
C GLY A 392 0.96 19.11 5.31
N GLY A 393 0.66 17.84 5.01
CA GLY A 393 1.55 16.91 4.31
C GLY A 393 2.76 16.53 5.17
N ALA A 394 2.61 15.48 5.99
CA ALA A 394 3.60 15.13 7.02
C ALA A 394 4.75 14.23 6.53
N ALA A 395 4.76 13.78 5.28
CA ALA A 395 5.77 12.84 4.77
C ALA A 395 7.22 13.30 5.01
N SER A 396 7.50 14.57 4.71
CA SER A 396 8.83 15.13 4.88
C SER A 396 9.23 15.35 6.35
N GLN A 397 8.35 15.16 7.30
CA GLN A 397 8.57 15.28 8.76
C GLN A 397 8.70 13.92 9.46
N VAL A 398 8.56 12.82 8.74
CA VAL A 398 8.83 11.47 9.27
C VAL A 398 10.29 11.40 9.67
N ARG A 399 10.58 11.22 10.98
CA ARG A 399 11.91 11.18 11.54
C ARG A 399 12.43 9.76 11.64
N ASP A 400 11.68 8.90 12.32
CA ASP A 400 12.06 7.51 12.54
C ASP A 400 10.93 6.57 12.12
N VAL A 401 11.28 5.37 11.66
CA VAL A 401 10.33 4.34 11.23
C VAL A 401 10.75 2.99 11.80
N VAL A 402 9.80 2.31 12.40
CA VAL A 402 9.94 0.96 12.95
C VAL A 402 9.02 0.01 12.20
N VAL A 403 9.53 -1.13 11.74
CA VAL A 403 8.77 -2.20 11.08
C VAL A 403 9.09 -3.53 11.75
N GLY A 404 8.04 -4.23 12.22
CA GLY A 404 8.24 -5.48 12.96
C GLY A 404 9.16 -5.33 14.16
N GLY A 405 9.11 -4.19 14.85
CA GLY A 405 9.94 -3.85 15.99
C GLY A 405 11.39 -3.47 15.66
N ARG A 406 11.79 -3.48 14.39
CA ARG A 406 13.13 -3.11 13.94
C ARG A 406 13.13 -1.67 13.44
N LEU A 407 14.06 -0.85 13.91
CA LEU A 407 14.30 0.49 13.40
C LEU A 407 14.87 0.39 11.97
N VAL A 408 14.15 0.92 10.98
CA VAL A 408 14.53 0.88 9.55
C VAL A 408 14.86 2.27 8.99
N VAL A 409 14.33 3.33 9.60
CA VAL A 409 14.72 4.71 9.34
C VAL A 409 15.00 5.38 10.67
N ARG A 410 16.12 6.10 10.78
CA ARG A 410 16.50 6.91 11.93
C ARG A 410 16.98 8.28 11.47
N GLU A 411 16.47 9.34 12.10
CA GLU A 411 16.84 10.73 11.77
C GLU A 411 16.78 10.95 10.24
N ARG A 412 15.70 10.44 9.60
CA ARG A 412 15.46 10.53 8.15
C ARG A 412 16.49 9.80 7.27
N ARG A 413 17.23 8.83 7.80
CA ARG A 413 18.18 8.00 7.06
C ARG A 413 17.74 6.55 7.07
N CYS A 414 17.64 5.94 5.89
CA CYS A 414 17.45 4.50 5.79
C CYS A 414 18.64 3.77 6.40
N LEU A 415 18.35 2.82 7.29
CA LEU A 415 19.38 1.99 7.94
C LEU A 415 19.59 0.65 7.26
N THR A 416 18.63 0.23 6.43
CA THR A 416 18.58 -1.09 5.79
C THR A 416 19.00 -1.06 4.33
N LEU A 417 19.11 0.11 3.73
CA LEU A 417 19.46 0.31 2.32
C LEU A 417 20.64 1.27 2.19
N ASP A 418 21.58 0.95 1.31
CA ASP A 418 22.54 1.92 0.79
C ASP A 418 21.85 2.78 -0.28
N LEU A 419 21.22 3.87 0.17
CA LEU A 419 20.46 4.75 -0.71
C LEU A 419 21.30 5.37 -1.86
N PRO A 420 22.55 5.81 -1.66
CA PRO A 420 23.44 6.19 -2.74
C PRO A 420 23.60 5.11 -3.82
N GLU A 421 23.81 3.84 -3.44
CA GLU A 421 23.89 2.73 -4.38
C GLU A 421 22.59 2.53 -5.14
N VAL A 422 21.44 2.47 -4.43
CA VAL A 422 20.11 2.33 -5.05
C VAL A 422 19.87 3.42 -6.09
N LEU A 423 20.17 4.69 -5.74
CA LEU A 423 20.02 5.82 -6.66
C LEU A 423 20.95 5.71 -7.87
N ALA A 424 22.18 5.24 -7.70
CA ALA A 424 23.13 5.07 -8.79
C ALA A 424 22.61 4.00 -9.79
N ARG A 425 22.21 2.84 -9.28
CA ARG A 425 21.72 1.72 -10.10
C ARG A 425 20.44 2.08 -10.86
N VAL A 426 19.48 2.76 -10.21
CA VAL A 426 18.26 3.19 -10.90
C VAL A 426 18.54 4.25 -11.95
N ARG A 427 19.51 5.16 -11.74
CA ARG A 427 19.93 6.12 -12.78
C ARG A 427 20.58 5.44 -13.99
N GLU A 428 21.38 4.38 -13.78
CA GLU A 428 21.94 3.56 -14.87
C GLU A 428 20.83 2.92 -15.70
N LEU A 429 19.82 2.31 -15.04
CA LEU A 429 18.66 1.73 -15.71
C LEU A 429 17.83 2.80 -16.47
N ALA A 430 17.61 3.96 -15.86
CA ALA A 430 16.91 5.07 -16.50
C ALA A 430 17.66 5.63 -17.73
N ALA A 431 18.99 5.60 -17.72
CA ALA A 431 19.77 5.97 -18.89
C ALA A 431 19.55 5.01 -20.09
N GLN A 432 19.34 3.72 -19.81
CA GLN A 432 19.01 2.73 -20.85
C GLN A 432 17.62 3.00 -21.47
N VAL A 433 16.64 3.37 -20.64
CA VAL A 433 15.30 3.75 -21.12
C VAL A 433 15.39 4.95 -22.05
N ARG A 434 16.11 6.01 -21.67
CA ARG A 434 16.30 7.22 -22.49
C ARG A 434 17.02 6.94 -23.81
N ALA A 435 18.02 6.05 -23.82
CA ALA A 435 18.75 5.70 -25.03
C ALA A 435 17.94 4.82 -25.98
N GLY A 436 16.89 4.22 -25.49
CA GLY A 436 16.01 3.34 -26.25
C GLY A 436 14.67 3.96 -26.64
N SER A 437 14.35 5.13 -26.09
CA SER A 437 13.21 5.97 -26.49
C SER A 437 13.65 6.90 -27.62
#